data_cf0781adb3441097f7cbc8a8fb9ae46d
#
_entry.id   cf0781adb3441097f7cbc8a8fb9ae46d
#
_cell.length_a   1.000
_cell.length_b   1.000
_cell.length_c   1.000
_cell.angle_alpha   90.00
_cell.angle_beta   90.00
_cell.angle_gamma   90.00
#
_symmetry.space_group_name_H-M   'P 1'
#
loop_
_entity.id
_entity.type
_entity.pdbx_description
1 polymer ?
#
loop_
_entity_poly.entity_id
_entity_poly.type
_entity_poly.pdbx_seq_one_letter_code
_entity_poly.pdbx_strand_id
1 'polypeptide(L)'
;MDDKAASPTGKMQFETQPAEYRHWTLSVEGEIARLIMEVEPFAGQNDKIELKSNSYDLSVDIELADAVQRLRFTHPEVKAVVVTSGHDRIFCAGANIYMLASASHPFKVNFCKYTNETRLAIEEASAQSGQKYLAACNGATAGGGYELALACDDIVLVDDGSSTVALPEVPLLAVLPGTGGLTRVVDKRKVRRDLADAFSTLAEGVKGKRALEWGLVDAVVPRSKFADAIAERARKLAASAPQMERGPGIELGPLEPRLSDRAIEYRYVKVDLDPKARTADLTVRAPDSIPKNAAEAHAQGAEAWGIRAARELDDALLRLRFEHEQIGIVLLRTEGDRDKAYAAGEAMMGLDWIFRETRLLWGRVLRRLDVTARSFFAVVDEKSCFAGPLFELLAAADRSYVLDVEGVAVRPGTLSGGALPTFNGLSRLQTRFLADPKRADAVVRAGKEGPIDAGRMAELGLATVLADEIDFEEELRVAVEERASLSPDALTGMEASYRFAGPETLATKIFGRLSAWQNWIFIRPNATGETGALTVYGKPDRPKFDWRRT
;
A
#
# COMPACT_ATOMS: atom_id res chain seq x y z
N MET A 1 -28.87 -2.80 -14.24
CA MET A 1 -28.73 -3.90 -13.29
C MET A 1 -28.38 -3.25 -11.97
N ASP A 2 -29.32 -3.24 -11.04
CA ASP A 2 -29.14 -2.63 -9.73
C ASP A 2 -28.00 -3.33 -8.99
N ASP A 3 -26.98 -2.57 -8.67
CA ASP A 3 -25.82 -3.00 -7.89
C ASP A 3 -26.22 -3.16 -6.41
N LYS A 4 -26.94 -4.24 -6.12
CA LYS A 4 -27.29 -4.66 -4.75
C LYS A 4 -26.17 -5.44 -4.07
N ALA A 5 -24.92 -5.19 -4.48
CA ALA A 5 -23.77 -5.75 -3.78
C ALA A 5 -23.68 -5.08 -2.39
N ALA A 6 -23.93 -5.84 -1.35
CA ALA A 6 -23.80 -5.38 0.03
C ALA A 6 -22.32 -5.08 0.31
N SER A 7 -22.01 -3.83 0.62
CA SER A 7 -20.78 -3.52 1.35
C SER A 7 -20.82 -4.27 2.68
N PRO A 8 -19.66 -4.68 3.25
CA PRO A 8 -19.63 -5.33 4.55
C PRO A 8 -20.41 -4.48 5.57
N THR A 9 -21.32 -5.09 6.31
CA THR A 9 -22.19 -4.43 7.28
C THR A 9 -21.47 -4.23 8.62
N GLY A 10 -20.32 -3.56 8.62
CA GLY A 10 -19.57 -3.26 9.84
C GLY A 10 -18.38 -2.36 9.57
N LYS A 11 -17.95 -1.59 10.57
CA LYS A 11 -16.69 -0.86 10.53
C LYS A 11 -15.54 -1.87 10.43
N MET A 12 -14.67 -1.71 9.45
CA MET A 12 -13.52 -2.60 9.27
C MET A 12 -12.46 -2.31 10.32
N GLN A 13 -11.84 -3.37 10.84
CA GLN A 13 -10.71 -3.25 11.73
C GLN A 13 -9.46 -3.71 11.00
N PHE A 14 -8.56 -2.76 10.70
CA PHE A 14 -7.29 -3.04 10.02
C PHE A 14 -6.15 -3.33 11.00
N GLU A 15 -6.36 -3.06 12.27
CA GLU A 15 -5.46 -3.37 13.37
C GLU A 15 -5.86 -4.69 14.02
N THR A 16 -4.86 -5.53 14.29
CA THR A 16 -5.00 -6.81 14.98
C THR A 16 -3.71 -7.15 15.73
N GLN A 17 -3.66 -8.28 16.41
CA GLN A 17 -2.48 -8.77 17.12
C GLN A 17 -2.44 -10.31 17.12
N PRO A 18 -1.27 -10.94 17.29
CA PRO A 18 -1.13 -12.40 17.17
C PRO A 18 -2.08 -13.22 18.05
N ALA A 19 -2.45 -12.71 19.23
CA ALA A 19 -3.41 -13.36 20.13
C ALA A 19 -4.87 -13.34 19.60
N GLU A 20 -5.17 -12.49 18.62
CA GLU A 20 -6.49 -12.33 18.01
C GLU A 20 -6.58 -12.97 16.61
N TYR A 21 -5.45 -13.47 16.08
CA TYR A 21 -5.44 -14.10 14.75
C TYR A 21 -6.33 -15.33 14.73
N ARG A 22 -7.13 -15.43 13.68
CA ARG A 22 -8.05 -16.53 13.38
C ARG A 22 -7.62 -17.37 12.19
N HIS A 23 -6.71 -16.83 11.39
CA HIS A 23 -6.32 -17.41 10.09
C HIS A 23 -4.84 -17.72 10.02
N TRP A 24 -4.02 -17.08 10.84
CA TRP A 24 -2.59 -17.26 10.86
C TRP A 24 -2.07 -17.57 12.25
N THR A 25 -1.07 -18.40 12.31
CA THR A 25 -0.26 -18.61 13.52
C THR A 25 1.14 -18.11 13.25
N LEU A 26 1.60 -17.15 14.06
CA LEU A 26 2.98 -16.66 14.06
C LEU A 26 3.74 -17.31 15.23
N SER A 27 4.85 -17.97 14.91
CA SER A 27 5.80 -18.47 15.92
C SER A 27 7.22 -18.10 15.55
N VAL A 28 8.06 -17.81 16.55
CA VAL A 28 9.46 -17.41 16.36
C VAL A 28 10.36 -18.31 17.19
N GLU A 29 11.36 -18.91 16.54
CA GLU A 29 12.38 -19.75 17.16
C GLU A 29 13.77 -19.24 16.76
N GLY A 30 14.37 -18.40 17.58
CA GLY A 30 15.65 -17.76 17.30
C GLY A 30 15.57 -16.87 16.04
N GLU A 31 16.37 -17.17 15.03
CA GLU A 31 16.43 -16.39 13.79
C GLU A 31 15.41 -16.82 12.71
N ILE A 32 14.54 -17.77 13.02
CA ILE A 32 13.55 -18.34 12.09
C ILE A 32 12.14 -18.14 12.64
N ALA A 33 11.29 -17.53 11.85
CA ALA A 33 9.85 -17.45 12.12
C ALA A 33 9.06 -18.40 11.21
N ARG A 34 7.87 -18.78 11.67
CA ARG A 34 6.88 -19.54 10.90
C ARG A 34 5.56 -18.77 10.87
N LEU A 35 5.01 -18.61 9.68
CA LEU A 35 3.66 -18.14 9.42
C LEU A 35 2.86 -19.32 8.86
N ILE A 36 1.96 -19.86 9.66
CA ILE A 36 1.14 -21.03 9.30
C ILE A 36 -0.27 -20.53 9.00
N MET A 37 -0.69 -20.71 7.75
CA MET A 37 -2.03 -20.38 7.27
C MET A 37 -3.01 -21.51 7.56
N GLU A 38 -3.97 -21.26 8.41
CA GLU A 38 -5.07 -22.18 8.71
C GLU A 38 -6.36 -21.37 8.83
N VAL A 39 -6.99 -21.14 7.68
CA VAL A 39 -8.12 -20.23 7.59
C VAL A 39 -9.35 -20.79 8.26
N GLU A 40 -9.87 -20.07 9.26
CA GLU A 40 -11.13 -20.42 9.91
C GLU A 40 -12.31 -20.20 8.93
N PRO A 41 -13.12 -21.24 8.61
CA PRO A 41 -14.00 -21.21 7.46
C PRO A 41 -15.07 -20.09 7.45
N PHE A 42 -15.58 -19.67 8.60
CA PHE A 42 -16.63 -18.66 8.73
C PHE A 42 -16.16 -17.41 9.49
N ALA A 43 -14.86 -17.17 9.54
CA ALA A 43 -14.27 -16.03 10.23
C ALA A 43 -13.88 -14.87 9.32
N GLY A 44 -14.31 -14.88 8.06
CA GLY A 44 -14.03 -13.82 7.09
C GLY A 44 -14.81 -12.53 7.36
N GLN A 45 -14.63 -11.54 6.48
CA GLN A 45 -15.38 -10.25 6.52
C GLN A 45 -16.89 -10.45 6.44
N ASN A 46 -17.34 -11.53 5.86
CA ASN A 46 -18.73 -11.95 5.82
C ASN A 46 -18.85 -13.38 6.35
N ASP A 47 -19.41 -13.52 7.54
CA ASP A 47 -19.61 -14.80 8.25
C ASP A 47 -20.54 -15.80 7.54
N LYS A 48 -21.27 -15.34 6.51
CA LYS A 48 -22.12 -16.19 5.65
C LYS A 48 -21.37 -16.82 4.49
N ILE A 49 -20.15 -16.39 4.24
CA ILE A 49 -19.29 -16.91 3.16
C ILE A 49 -18.25 -17.84 3.77
N GLU A 50 -18.28 -19.11 3.38
CA GLU A 50 -17.30 -20.09 3.81
C GLU A 50 -15.98 -19.94 3.05
N LEU A 51 -14.88 -19.75 3.79
CA LEU A 51 -13.51 -19.68 3.25
C LEU A 51 -12.94 -21.09 3.12
N LYS A 52 -13.40 -21.85 2.09
CA LYS A 52 -12.97 -23.23 1.84
C LYS A 52 -11.54 -23.32 1.33
N SER A 53 -10.90 -24.44 1.61
CA SER A 53 -9.59 -24.80 1.00
C SER A 53 -8.51 -23.75 1.24
N ASN A 54 -8.47 -23.20 2.45
CA ASN A 54 -7.55 -22.10 2.76
C ASN A 54 -7.66 -20.92 1.78
N SER A 55 -8.86 -20.67 1.23
CA SER A 55 -9.11 -19.46 0.47
C SER A 55 -9.18 -18.26 1.40
N TYR A 56 -8.89 -17.07 0.89
CA TYR A 56 -8.81 -15.89 1.73
C TYR A 56 -9.70 -14.75 1.24
N ASP A 57 -10.06 -13.90 2.17
CA ASP A 57 -10.63 -12.58 1.97
C ASP A 57 -9.76 -11.50 2.63
N LEU A 58 -10.29 -10.30 2.83
CA LEU A 58 -9.53 -9.19 3.41
C LEU A 58 -9.07 -9.47 4.86
N SER A 59 -9.85 -10.25 5.66
CA SER A 59 -9.48 -10.54 7.06
C SER A 59 -8.17 -11.34 7.15
N VAL A 60 -8.01 -12.31 6.26
CA VAL A 60 -6.80 -13.14 6.19
C VAL A 60 -5.57 -12.32 5.80
N ASP A 61 -5.75 -11.36 4.88
CA ASP A 61 -4.65 -10.46 4.47
C ASP A 61 -4.35 -9.38 5.53
N ILE A 62 -5.32 -8.95 6.34
CA ILE A 62 -5.09 -8.04 7.48
C ILE A 62 -4.14 -8.69 8.49
N GLU A 63 -4.41 -9.93 8.88
CA GLU A 63 -3.54 -10.66 9.79
C GLU A 63 -2.13 -10.88 9.20
N LEU A 64 -2.04 -11.21 7.91
CA LEU A 64 -0.75 -11.35 7.24
C LEU A 64 0.04 -10.02 7.20
N ALA A 65 -0.63 -8.91 6.91
CA ALA A 65 0.01 -7.60 6.89
C ALA A 65 0.52 -7.19 8.27
N ASP A 66 -0.27 -7.43 9.32
CA ASP A 66 0.15 -7.22 10.71
C ASP A 66 1.34 -8.13 11.08
N ALA A 67 1.29 -9.42 10.73
CA ALA A 67 2.38 -10.35 11.00
C ALA A 67 3.70 -9.93 10.33
N VAL A 68 3.66 -9.49 9.08
CA VAL A 68 4.83 -8.97 8.36
C VAL A 68 5.38 -7.72 9.04
N GLN A 69 4.51 -6.82 9.50
CA GLN A 69 4.95 -5.63 10.23
C GLN A 69 5.54 -5.96 11.59
N ARG A 70 4.93 -6.91 12.35
CA ARG A 70 5.47 -7.36 13.66
C ARG A 70 6.81 -8.06 13.51
N LEU A 71 7.00 -8.89 12.50
CA LEU A 71 8.31 -9.50 12.22
C LEU A 71 9.41 -8.44 12.07
N ARG A 72 9.09 -7.27 11.53
CA ARG A 72 10.06 -6.17 11.35
C ARG A 72 10.30 -5.36 12.63
N PHE A 73 9.26 -5.14 13.43
CA PHE A 73 9.31 -4.28 14.61
C PHE A 73 9.45 -5.05 15.93
N THR A 74 8.71 -6.16 16.10
CA THR A 74 8.75 -6.95 17.34
C THR A 74 9.84 -8.00 17.31
N HIS A 75 10.13 -8.57 16.12
CA HIS A 75 11.10 -9.66 15.94
C HIS A 75 12.19 -9.32 14.91
N PRO A 76 12.97 -8.25 15.13
CA PRO A 76 14.05 -7.88 14.19
C PRO A 76 15.19 -8.89 14.15
N GLU A 77 15.31 -9.80 15.13
CA GLU A 77 16.26 -10.92 15.14
C GLU A 77 16.00 -11.95 14.05
N VAL A 78 14.75 -12.04 13.57
CA VAL A 78 14.36 -13.01 12.53
C VAL A 78 15.07 -12.69 11.21
N LYS A 79 15.68 -13.73 10.63
CA LYS A 79 16.39 -13.67 9.34
C LYS A 79 15.70 -14.49 8.24
N ALA A 80 14.92 -15.50 8.62
CA ALA A 80 14.12 -16.27 7.67
C ALA A 80 12.71 -16.48 8.20
N VAL A 81 11.73 -16.39 7.29
CA VAL A 81 10.31 -16.59 7.58
C VAL A 81 9.79 -17.71 6.67
N VAL A 82 9.30 -18.78 7.27
CA VAL A 82 8.67 -19.89 6.56
C VAL A 82 7.17 -19.65 6.51
N VAL A 83 6.61 -19.49 5.32
CA VAL A 83 5.18 -19.38 5.05
C VAL A 83 4.67 -20.75 4.60
N THR A 84 3.73 -21.34 5.34
CA THR A 84 3.17 -22.67 5.04
C THR A 84 1.70 -22.75 5.44
N SER A 85 1.07 -23.91 5.22
CA SER A 85 -0.31 -24.18 5.59
C SER A 85 -0.40 -25.22 6.71
N GLY A 86 -1.40 -25.09 7.59
CA GLY A 86 -1.80 -26.09 8.55
C GLY A 86 -2.54 -27.29 7.95
N HIS A 87 -2.99 -27.19 6.67
CA HIS A 87 -3.66 -28.29 5.98
C HIS A 87 -2.68 -29.20 5.25
N ASP A 88 -2.92 -30.51 5.28
CA ASP A 88 -2.01 -31.52 4.74
C ASP A 88 -1.82 -31.49 3.21
N ARG A 89 -2.84 -31.06 2.45
CA ARG A 89 -2.87 -31.17 0.97
C ARG A 89 -3.19 -29.89 0.25
N ILE A 90 -3.38 -28.82 0.98
CA ILE A 90 -3.75 -27.50 0.44
C ILE A 90 -2.86 -26.47 1.09
N PHE A 91 -2.08 -25.78 0.28
CA PHE A 91 -1.39 -24.58 0.73
C PHE A 91 -2.38 -23.41 0.78
N CYS A 92 -2.95 -23.04 -0.35
CA CYS A 92 -3.95 -21.98 -0.45
C CYS A 92 -4.64 -22.00 -1.82
N ALA A 93 -5.96 -21.97 -1.83
CA ALA A 93 -6.76 -21.90 -3.07
C ALA A 93 -6.87 -20.48 -3.67
N GLY A 94 -6.29 -19.46 -3.01
CA GLY A 94 -6.35 -18.08 -3.44
C GLY A 94 -7.55 -17.30 -2.91
N ALA A 95 -7.85 -16.16 -3.50
CA ALA A 95 -8.97 -15.31 -3.08
C ALA A 95 -10.32 -16.04 -3.19
N ASN A 96 -11.18 -15.84 -2.20
CA ASN A 96 -12.48 -16.50 -2.17
C ASN A 96 -13.39 -16.01 -3.31
N ILE A 97 -13.79 -16.93 -4.19
CA ILE A 97 -14.56 -16.61 -5.40
C ILE A 97 -15.96 -16.09 -5.05
N TYR A 98 -16.60 -16.61 -3.99
CA TYR A 98 -17.93 -16.15 -3.59
C TYR A 98 -17.89 -14.73 -3.02
N MET A 99 -16.85 -14.40 -2.26
CA MET A 99 -16.59 -13.03 -1.82
C MET A 99 -16.39 -12.11 -3.03
N LEU A 100 -15.54 -12.49 -3.98
CA LEU A 100 -15.31 -11.71 -5.21
C LEU A 100 -16.58 -11.53 -6.04
N ALA A 101 -17.42 -12.57 -6.16
CA ALA A 101 -18.67 -12.48 -6.91
C ALA A 101 -19.69 -11.53 -6.26
N SER A 102 -19.76 -11.48 -4.94
CA SER A 102 -20.76 -10.72 -4.18
C SER A 102 -20.34 -9.31 -3.79
N ALA A 103 -19.05 -9.01 -3.76
CA ALA A 103 -18.52 -7.72 -3.33
C ALA A 103 -18.77 -6.60 -4.36
N SER A 104 -18.84 -5.35 -3.90
CA SER A 104 -18.89 -4.16 -4.75
C SER A 104 -17.63 -4.00 -5.59
N HIS A 105 -17.72 -3.29 -6.72
CA HIS A 105 -16.54 -3.01 -7.54
C HIS A 105 -15.43 -2.26 -6.78
N PRO A 106 -15.71 -1.18 -6.02
CA PRO A 106 -14.70 -0.51 -5.21
C PRO A 106 -14.03 -1.44 -4.21
N PHE A 107 -14.80 -2.29 -3.53
CA PHE A 107 -14.25 -3.27 -2.59
C PHE A 107 -13.27 -4.24 -3.27
N LYS A 108 -13.66 -4.84 -4.41
CA LYS A 108 -12.78 -5.77 -5.15
C LYS A 108 -11.46 -5.13 -5.52
N VAL A 109 -11.49 -3.90 -6.04
CA VAL A 109 -10.28 -3.18 -6.43
C VAL A 109 -9.42 -2.84 -5.22
N ASN A 110 -10.01 -2.34 -4.14
CA ASN A 110 -9.27 -2.02 -2.92
C ASN A 110 -8.73 -3.26 -2.21
N PHE A 111 -9.44 -4.39 -2.24
CA PHE A 111 -8.95 -5.68 -1.79
C PHE A 111 -7.68 -6.10 -2.57
N CYS A 112 -7.71 -6.06 -3.91
CA CYS A 112 -6.53 -6.38 -4.72
C CYS A 112 -5.36 -5.42 -4.43
N LYS A 113 -5.62 -4.12 -4.23
CA LYS A 113 -4.59 -3.16 -3.84
C LYS A 113 -3.96 -3.50 -2.50
N TYR A 114 -4.78 -3.76 -1.48
CA TYR A 114 -4.31 -4.13 -0.14
C TYR A 114 -3.45 -5.40 -0.18
N THR A 115 -3.93 -6.42 -0.87
CA THR A 115 -3.20 -7.67 -1.06
C THR A 115 -1.86 -7.45 -1.78
N ASN A 116 -1.81 -6.61 -2.82
CA ASN A 116 -0.56 -6.23 -3.49
C ASN A 116 0.39 -5.48 -2.55
N GLU A 117 -0.11 -4.55 -1.74
CA GLU A 117 0.68 -3.82 -0.75
C GLU A 117 1.32 -4.77 0.26
N THR A 118 0.59 -5.79 0.72
CA THR A 118 1.12 -6.82 1.63
C THR A 118 2.24 -7.65 0.97
N ARG A 119 2.06 -8.11 -0.31
CA ARG A 119 3.11 -8.85 -1.04
C ARG A 119 4.35 -7.99 -1.28
N LEU A 120 4.19 -6.71 -1.60
CA LEU A 120 5.30 -5.77 -1.73
C LEU A 120 6.00 -5.50 -0.38
N ALA A 121 5.28 -5.54 0.75
CA ALA A 121 5.87 -5.43 2.08
C ALA A 121 6.75 -6.64 2.44
N ILE A 122 6.38 -7.86 2.01
CA ILE A 122 7.21 -9.07 2.10
C ILE A 122 8.51 -8.88 1.29
N GLU A 123 8.40 -8.44 0.04
CA GLU A 123 9.56 -8.19 -0.83
C GLU A 123 10.47 -7.09 -0.28
N GLU A 124 9.89 -6.02 0.28
CA GLU A 124 10.66 -4.96 0.95
C GLU A 124 11.34 -5.48 2.23
N ALA A 125 10.67 -6.30 3.05
CA ALA A 125 11.26 -6.89 4.25
C ALA A 125 12.48 -7.75 3.89
N SER A 126 12.38 -8.54 2.82
CA SER A 126 13.51 -9.31 2.30
C SER A 126 14.68 -8.41 1.84
N ALA A 127 14.38 -7.37 1.08
CA ALA A 127 15.40 -6.52 0.46
C ALA A 127 16.03 -5.51 1.45
N GLN A 128 15.25 -4.95 2.38
CA GLN A 128 15.64 -3.80 3.20
C GLN A 128 15.79 -4.12 4.70
N SER A 129 15.06 -5.13 5.22
CA SER A 129 15.14 -5.55 6.62
C SER A 129 15.92 -6.87 6.80
N GLY A 130 16.32 -7.51 5.70
CA GLY A 130 17.09 -8.75 5.70
C GLY A 130 16.32 -9.95 6.28
N GLN A 131 14.99 -9.96 6.17
CA GLN A 131 14.11 -11.06 6.55
C GLN A 131 13.70 -11.83 5.30
N LYS A 132 14.36 -12.95 5.01
CA LYS A 132 14.13 -13.78 3.83
C LYS A 132 12.89 -14.64 3.98
N TYR A 133 12.08 -14.76 2.92
CA TYR A 133 10.83 -15.52 2.95
C TYR A 133 10.92 -16.80 2.13
N LEU A 134 10.50 -17.93 2.74
CA LEU A 134 10.41 -19.24 2.12
C LEU A 134 8.94 -19.69 2.05
N ALA A 135 8.39 -19.84 0.86
CA ALA A 135 7.10 -20.49 0.67
C ALA A 135 7.26 -22.00 0.68
N ALA A 136 6.77 -22.63 1.74
CA ALA A 136 6.72 -24.09 1.88
C ALA A 136 5.34 -24.59 1.44
N CYS A 137 5.16 -24.77 0.13
CA CYS A 137 3.91 -25.18 -0.50
C CYS A 137 3.68 -26.68 -0.27
N ASN A 138 3.10 -27.01 0.89
CA ASN A 138 2.84 -28.39 1.34
C ASN A 138 1.61 -29.03 0.71
N GLY A 139 0.98 -28.38 -0.27
CA GLY A 139 -0.21 -28.84 -0.97
C GLY A 139 -0.51 -28.01 -2.22
N ALA A 140 -1.73 -28.13 -2.74
CA ALA A 140 -2.21 -27.35 -3.88
C ALA A 140 -2.07 -25.85 -3.61
N THR A 141 -1.48 -25.13 -4.55
CA THR A 141 -1.10 -23.71 -4.43
C THR A 141 -1.64 -22.97 -5.66
N ALA A 142 -2.80 -22.33 -5.52
CA ALA A 142 -3.52 -21.78 -6.68
C ALA A 142 -3.86 -20.29 -6.52
N GLY A 143 -3.93 -19.59 -7.64
CA GLY A 143 -4.35 -18.19 -7.71
C GLY A 143 -3.56 -17.30 -6.75
N GLY A 144 -4.25 -16.51 -5.95
CA GLY A 144 -3.63 -15.65 -4.95
C GLY A 144 -2.75 -16.38 -3.93
N GLY A 145 -2.94 -17.68 -3.73
CA GLY A 145 -2.04 -18.52 -2.93
C GLY A 145 -0.67 -18.70 -3.60
N TYR A 146 -0.66 -18.90 -4.91
CA TYR A 146 0.60 -18.91 -5.65
C TYR A 146 1.20 -17.51 -5.79
N GLU A 147 0.37 -16.47 -5.91
CA GLU A 147 0.83 -15.06 -5.88
C GLU A 147 1.51 -14.69 -4.55
N LEU A 148 1.06 -15.27 -3.42
CA LEU A 148 1.75 -15.15 -2.13
C LEU A 148 3.12 -15.85 -2.18
N ALA A 149 3.18 -17.09 -2.70
CA ALA A 149 4.44 -17.80 -2.85
C ALA A 149 5.42 -17.05 -3.77
N LEU A 150 4.93 -16.45 -4.85
CA LEU A 150 5.73 -15.61 -5.77
C LEU A 150 6.32 -14.36 -5.10
N ALA A 151 5.73 -13.85 -4.01
CA ALA A 151 6.29 -12.76 -3.24
C ALA A 151 7.51 -13.20 -2.39
N CYS A 152 7.63 -14.48 -2.06
CA CYS A 152 8.75 -15.04 -1.30
C CYS A 152 10.06 -15.11 -2.11
N ASP A 153 11.18 -15.30 -1.42
CA ASP A 153 12.52 -15.44 -2.03
C ASP A 153 12.76 -16.84 -2.58
N ASP A 154 12.18 -17.86 -1.93
CA ASP A 154 12.34 -19.28 -2.26
C ASP A 154 10.98 -19.98 -2.23
N ILE A 155 10.72 -20.86 -3.18
CA ILE A 155 9.45 -21.60 -3.30
C ILE A 155 9.74 -23.10 -3.38
N VAL A 156 9.26 -23.84 -2.40
CA VAL A 156 9.38 -25.31 -2.37
C VAL A 156 8.01 -25.95 -2.50
N LEU A 157 7.82 -26.78 -3.51
CA LEU A 157 6.59 -27.54 -3.72
C LEU A 157 6.76 -28.97 -3.25
N VAL A 158 5.78 -29.48 -2.52
CA VAL A 158 5.74 -30.89 -2.16
C VAL A 158 5.48 -31.78 -3.39
N ASP A 159 6.22 -32.85 -3.54
CA ASP A 159 6.00 -33.90 -4.54
C ASP A 159 5.20 -35.05 -3.91
N ASP A 160 3.90 -35.01 -4.10
CA ASP A 160 2.95 -36.04 -3.65
C ASP A 160 2.10 -36.59 -4.80
N GLY A 161 2.47 -36.26 -6.03
CA GLY A 161 1.77 -36.65 -7.25
C GLY A 161 0.51 -35.82 -7.57
N SER A 162 0.01 -35.02 -6.62
CA SER A 162 -1.23 -34.23 -6.75
C SER A 162 -1.05 -32.73 -6.63
N SER A 163 -0.09 -32.28 -5.81
CA SER A 163 0.13 -30.85 -5.56
C SER A 163 0.68 -30.11 -6.77
N THR A 164 0.07 -28.97 -7.08
CA THR A 164 0.37 -28.12 -8.24
C THR A 164 0.57 -26.67 -7.81
N VAL A 165 1.27 -25.89 -8.62
CA VAL A 165 1.16 -24.42 -8.66
C VAL A 165 0.31 -24.03 -9.86
N ALA A 166 -0.58 -23.03 -9.71
CA ALA A 166 -1.51 -22.61 -10.76
C ALA A 166 -1.87 -21.14 -10.67
N LEU A 167 -2.15 -20.51 -11.81
CA LEU A 167 -2.85 -19.22 -11.94
C LEU A 167 -4.12 -19.45 -12.80
N PRO A 168 -5.18 -20.01 -12.21
CA PRO A 168 -6.32 -20.50 -12.97
C PRO A 168 -7.37 -19.41 -13.30
N GLU A 169 -7.09 -18.13 -13.02
CA GLU A 169 -8.04 -17.04 -13.12
C GLU A 169 -8.53 -16.83 -14.56
N VAL A 170 -7.61 -16.89 -15.53
CA VAL A 170 -7.96 -16.69 -16.96
C VAL A 170 -8.86 -17.81 -17.46
N PRO A 171 -8.51 -19.12 -17.33
CA PRO A 171 -9.31 -20.18 -17.88
C PRO A 171 -10.60 -20.46 -17.11
N LEU A 172 -10.67 -20.19 -15.80
CA LEU A 172 -11.83 -20.55 -14.98
C LEU A 172 -12.74 -19.37 -14.63
N LEU A 173 -12.19 -18.15 -14.45
CA LEU A 173 -12.92 -17.04 -13.90
C LEU A 173 -13.07 -15.85 -14.86
N ALA A 174 -12.45 -15.91 -16.03
CA ALA A 174 -12.43 -14.84 -17.03
C ALA A 174 -11.91 -13.49 -16.45
N VAL A 175 -10.99 -13.57 -15.46
CA VAL A 175 -10.29 -12.43 -14.88
C VAL A 175 -8.78 -12.69 -14.87
N LEU A 176 -7.99 -11.71 -14.45
CA LEU A 176 -6.55 -11.86 -14.30
C LEU A 176 -6.18 -12.24 -12.86
N PRO A 177 -5.04 -12.91 -12.63
CA PRO A 177 -4.37 -12.94 -11.33
C PRO A 177 -4.09 -11.52 -10.88
N GLY A 178 -4.91 -11.01 -9.93
CA GLY A 178 -5.02 -9.58 -9.61
C GLY A 178 -3.96 -9.09 -8.62
N THR A 179 -3.15 -9.99 -8.04
CA THR A 179 -2.21 -9.64 -6.99
C THR A 179 -0.74 -9.83 -7.40
N GLY A 180 -0.48 -9.56 -8.68
CA GLY A 180 0.85 -9.41 -9.26
C GLY A 180 1.48 -10.70 -9.78
N GLY A 181 0.69 -11.79 -9.93
CA GLY A 181 1.18 -13.09 -10.38
C GLY A 181 1.82 -13.06 -11.75
N LEU A 182 1.13 -12.50 -12.74
CA LEU A 182 1.64 -12.43 -14.12
C LEU A 182 2.99 -11.68 -14.19
N THR A 183 3.08 -10.55 -13.50
CA THR A 183 4.32 -9.74 -13.45
C THR A 183 5.44 -10.51 -12.75
N ARG A 184 5.15 -11.13 -11.58
CA ARG A 184 6.19 -11.87 -10.84
C ARG A 184 6.69 -13.11 -11.57
N VAL A 185 5.83 -13.81 -12.32
CA VAL A 185 6.24 -14.97 -13.15
C VAL A 185 7.30 -14.56 -14.17
N VAL A 186 7.08 -13.45 -14.90
CA VAL A 186 8.03 -13.04 -15.96
C VAL A 186 9.14 -12.13 -15.45
N ASP A 187 8.86 -11.13 -14.58
CA ASP A 187 9.84 -10.13 -14.20
C ASP A 187 10.67 -10.52 -12.97
N LYS A 188 10.13 -11.29 -12.02
CA LYS A 188 10.85 -11.75 -10.84
C LYS A 188 11.44 -13.15 -11.06
N ARG A 189 10.61 -14.12 -11.46
CA ARG A 189 11.02 -15.52 -11.68
C ARG A 189 11.78 -15.74 -12.99
N LYS A 190 11.69 -14.79 -13.94
CA LYS A 190 12.28 -14.88 -15.28
C LYS A 190 11.83 -16.12 -16.06
N VAL A 191 10.62 -16.57 -15.82
CA VAL A 191 10.01 -17.65 -16.62
C VAL A 191 9.94 -17.21 -18.08
N ARG A 192 10.36 -18.08 -18.97
CA ARG A 192 10.32 -17.81 -20.41
C ARG A 192 8.88 -17.52 -20.85
N ARG A 193 8.68 -16.46 -21.65
CA ARG A 193 7.38 -15.89 -21.97
C ARG A 193 6.36 -16.91 -22.49
N ASP A 194 6.77 -17.83 -23.38
CA ASP A 194 5.91 -18.88 -23.92
C ASP A 194 5.47 -19.91 -22.86
N LEU A 195 6.35 -20.22 -21.89
CA LEU A 195 6.00 -21.08 -20.76
C LEU A 195 5.07 -20.36 -19.77
N ALA A 196 5.28 -19.05 -19.57
CA ALA A 196 4.39 -18.23 -18.75
C ALA A 196 2.97 -18.14 -19.38
N ASP A 197 2.88 -17.99 -20.70
CA ASP A 197 1.61 -18.00 -21.43
C ASP A 197 0.89 -19.35 -21.26
N ALA A 198 1.59 -20.45 -21.54
CA ALA A 198 1.05 -21.79 -21.35
C ALA A 198 0.60 -22.03 -19.89
N PHE A 199 1.41 -21.64 -18.92
CA PHE A 199 1.12 -21.78 -17.48
C PHE A 199 -0.16 -21.03 -17.08
N SER A 200 -0.29 -19.77 -17.51
CA SER A 200 -1.41 -18.90 -17.13
C SER A 200 -2.74 -19.27 -17.81
N THR A 201 -2.72 -20.22 -18.74
CA THR A 201 -3.92 -20.75 -19.44
C THR A 201 -4.25 -22.19 -19.08
N LEU A 202 -3.48 -22.82 -18.17
CA LEU A 202 -3.72 -24.16 -17.65
C LEU A 202 -4.52 -24.10 -16.34
N ALA A 203 -5.78 -24.58 -16.37
CA ALA A 203 -6.63 -24.58 -15.17
C ALA A 203 -6.09 -25.52 -14.07
N GLU A 204 -5.56 -26.67 -14.45
CA GLU A 204 -5.01 -27.69 -13.54
C GLU A 204 -3.62 -27.34 -12.97
N GLY A 205 -2.96 -26.32 -13.55
CA GLY A 205 -1.63 -25.89 -13.14
C GLY A 205 -0.51 -26.89 -13.52
N VAL A 206 0.66 -26.70 -12.87
CA VAL A 206 1.89 -27.46 -13.17
C VAL A 206 2.45 -28.06 -11.88
N LYS A 207 2.93 -29.31 -11.93
CA LYS A 207 3.44 -30.05 -10.77
C LYS A 207 4.81 -30.68 -10.99
N GLY A 208 5.42 -31.12 -9.90
CA GLY A 208 6.60 -31.96 -9.88
C GLY A 208 7.75 -31.36 -10.69
N LYS A 209 8.47 -32.22 -11.40
CA LYS A 209 9.67 -31.85 -12.18
C LYS A 209 9.40 -30.72 -13.19
N ARG A 210 8.21 -30.70 -13.82
CA ARG A 210 7.84 -29.65 -14.79
C ARG A 210 7.77 -28.27 -14.13
N ALA A 211 7.25 -28.16 -12.91
CA ALA A 211 7.20 -26.88 -12.18
C ALA A 211 8.61 -26.32 -11.93
N LEU A 212 9.57 -27.22 -11.59
CA LEU A 212 10.98 -26.86 -11.41
C LEU A 212 11.63 -26.46 -12.75
N GLU A 213 11.45 -27.27 -13.80
CA GLU A 213 12.04 -27.03 -15.12
C GLU A 213 11.54 -25.72 -15.76
N TRP A 214 10.29 -25.34 -15.50
CA TRP A 214 9.72 -24.08 -15.96
C TRP A 214 10.10 -22.87 -15.10
N GLY A 215 10.82 -23.09 -13.99
CA GLY A 215 11.22 -22.02 -13.08
C GLY A 215 10.07 -21.46 -12.21
N LEU A 216 8.96 -22.20 -12.13
CA LEU A 216 7.81 -21.80 -11.30
C LEU A 216 8.10 -21.99 -9.81
N VAL A 217 8.96 -22.93 -9.45
CA VAL A 217 9.40 -23.24 -8.07
C VAL A 217 10.91 -23.43 -8.04
N ASP A 218 11.53 -23.30 -6.86
CA ASP A 218 12.97 -23.45 -6.68
C ASP A 218 13.38 -24.88 -6.27
N ALA A 219 12.43 -25.64 -5.71
CA ALA A 219 12.63 -27.06 -5.42
C ALA A 219 11.31 -27.82 -5.41
N VAL A 220 11.44 -29.13 -5.66
CA VAL A 220 10.36 -30.10 -5.54
C VAL A 220 10.86 -31.21 -4.64
N VAL A 221 10.14 -31.53 -3.55
CA VAL A 221 10.61 -32.41 -2.49
C VAL A 221 9.54 -33.45 -2.14
N PRO A 222 9.88 -34.76 -2.08
CA PRO A 222 8.94 -35.78 -1.63
C PRO A 222 8.38 -35.49 -0.24
N ARG A 223 7.08 -35.77 -0.04
CA ARG A 223 6.38 -35.48 1.22
C ARG A 223 7.14 -36.02 2.47
N SER A 224 7.72 -37.23 2.38
CA SER A 224 8.47 -37.82 3.48
C SER A 224 9.74 -37.06 3.89
N LYS A 225 10.28 -36.21 3.03
CA LYS A 225 11.47 -35.38 3.26
C LYS A 225 11.15 -33.88 3.35
N PHE A 226 9.88 -33.51 3.23
CA PHE A 226 9.49 -32.13 3.07
C PHE A 226 9.85 -31.27 4.29
N ALA A 227 9.49 -31.74 5.51
CA ALA A 227 9.78 -31.00 6.74
C ALA A 227 11.27 -30.73 6.94
N ASP A 228 12.11 -31.75 6.73
CA ASP A 228 13.57 -31.65 6.88
C ASP A 228 14.17 -30.68 5.84
N ALA A 229 13.71 -30.79 4.59
CA ALA A 229 14.15 -29.93 3.51
C ALA A 229 13.78 -28.45 3.77
N ILE A 230 12.57 -28.18 4.27
CA ILE A 230 12.14 -26.83 4.64
C ILE A 230 13.01 -26.29 5.78
N ALA A 231 13.25 -27.08 6.83
CA ALA A 231 14.09 -26.66 7.94
C ALA A 231 15.53 -26.38 7.51
N GLU A 232 16.10 -27.17 6.60
CA GLU A 232 17.43 -26.94 6.06
C GLU A 232 17.48 -25.65 5.20
N ARG A 233 16.49 -25.47 4.32
CA ARG A 233 16.45 -24.27 3.47
C ARG A 233 16.23 -22.99 4.28
N ALA A 234 15.37 -23.02 5.29
CA ALA A 234 15.18 -21.90 6.20
C ALA A 234 16.50 -21.49 6.90
N ARG A 235 17.28 -22.48 7.39
CA ARG A 235 18.61 -22.22 7.95
C ARG A 235 19.57 -21.61 6.93
N LYS A 236 19.57 -22.12 5.69
CA LYS A 236 20.41 -21.57 4.60
C LYS A 236 20.02 -20.14 4.26
N LEU A 237 18.73 -19.82 4.18
CA LEU A 237 18.23 -18.46 3.94
C LEU A 237 18.63 -17.54 5.10
N ALA A 238 18.46 -17.95 6.34
CA ALA A 238 18.88 -17.19 7.51
C ALA A 238 20.39 -16.90 7.49
N ALA A 239 21.20 -17.90 7.15
CA ALA A 239 22.66 -17.76 7.04
C ALA A 239 23.08 -16.84 5.88
N SER A 240 22.29 -16.75 4.80
CA SER A 240 22.54 -15.90 3.64
C SER A 240 21.97 -14.48 3.78
N ALA A 241 21.21 -14.22 4.83
CA ALA A 241 20.61 -12.89 5.07
C ALA A 241 21.71 -11.84 5.24
N PRO A 242 21.50 -10.61 4.72
CA PRO A 242 22.47 -9.53 4.89
C PRO A 242 22.81 -9.29 6.36
N GLN A 243 24.10 -9.08 6.62
CA GLN A 243 24.56 -8.61 7.92
C GLN A 243 24.15 -7.16 8.09
N MET A 244 23.26 -6.91 9.06
CA MET A 244 22.75 -5.57 9.34
C MET A 244 22.46 -5.44 10.83
N GLU A 245 22.45 -4.20 11.29
CA GLU A 245 22.07 -3.91 12.67
C GLU A 245 20.61 -4.30 12.90
N ARG A 246 20.38 -4.97 14.02
CA ARG A 246 19.08 -5.47 14.48
C ARG A 246 18.87 -5.01 15.92
N GLY A 247 17.71 -4.44 16.19
CA GLY A 247 17.40 -3.95 17.52
C GLY A 247 16.82 -5.03 18.44
N PRO A 248 16.49 -4.63 19.67
CA PRO A 248 15.87 -5.54 20.66
C PRO A 248 14.40 -5.86 20.36
N GLY A 249 13.81 -5.23 19.34
CA GLY A 249 12.38 -5.28 19.10
C GLY A 249 11.58 -4.30 19.94
N ILE A 250 10.39 -3.96 19.47
CA ILE A 250 9.40 -3.15 20.17
C ILE A 250 8.00 -3.76 19.97
N GLU A 251 7.18 -3.70 21.01
CA GLU A 251 5.78 -4.11 20.90
C GLU A 251 4.94 -3.06 20.17
N LEU A 252 4.09 -3.53 19.25
CA LEU A 252 3.12 -2.68 18.54
C LEU A 252 1.77 -2.75 19.25
N GLY A 253 1.50 -1.78 20.11
CA GLY A 253 0.20 -1.63 20.78
C GLY A 253 -0.90 -1.14 19.83
N PRO A 254 -2.19 -1.21 20.25
CA PRO A 254 -3.33 -0.78 19.44
C PRO A 254 -3.35 0.73 19.23
N LEU A 255 -4.00 1.19 18.15
CA LEU A 255 -4.16 2.62 17.84
C LEU A 255 -5.37 3.25 18.51
N GLU A 256 -6.45 2.50 18.72
CA GLU A 256 -7.71 2.89 19.38
C GLU A 256 -8.31 4.22 18.87
N PRO A 257 -8.64 4.33 17.56
CA PRO A 257 -9.22 5.55 17.01
C PRO A 257 -10.62 5.84 17.59
N ARG A 258 -10.93 7.12 17.75
CA ARG A 258 -12.30 7.56 17.97
C ARG A 258 -13.01 7.69 16.64
N LEU A 259 -14.02 6.86 16.41
CA LEU A 259 -14.76 6.80 15.15
C LEU A 259 -16.15 7.41 15.30
N SER A 260 -16.50 8.32 14.39
CA SER A 260 -17.84 8.87 14.23
C SER A 260 -18.22 8.94 12.75
N ASP A 261 -19.46 9.31 12.44
CA ASP A 261 -19.91 9.48 11.05
C ASP A 261 -19.24 10.66 10.34
N ARG A 262 -18.59 11.56 11.09
CA ARG A 262 -17.96 12.77 10.56
C ARG A 262 -16.48 12.90 10.86
N ALA A 263 -15.89 11.99 11.64
CA ALA A 263 -14.47 12.07 11.97
C ALA A 263 -13.88 10.71 12.34
N ILE A 264 -12.62 10.56 12.00
CA ILE A 264 -11.71 9.52 12.48
C ILE A 264 -10.60 10.25 13.22
N GLU A 265 -10.44 10.02 14.51
CA GLU A 265 -9.53 10.78 15.34
C GLU A 265 -8.57 9.85 16.09
N TYR A 266 -7.27 10.08 15.86
CA TYR A 266 -6.16 9.44 16.55
C TYR A 266 -5.39 10.50 17.37
N ARG A 267 -4.25 10.11 17.90
CA ARG A 267 -3.37 11.02 18.63
C ARG A 267 -2.73 12.09 17.72
N TYR A 268 -2.18 11.67 16.60
CA TYR A 268 -1.45 12.54 15.66
C TYR A 268 -2.15 12.74 14.33
N VAL A 269 -3.12 11.90 14.01
CA VAL A 269 -3.85 11.98 12.73
C VAL A 269 -5.33 12.21 13.01
N LYS A 270 -5.94 13.09 12.22
CA LYS A 270 -7.38 13.35 12.24
C LYS A 270 -7.91 13.42 10.82
N VAL A 271 -9.06 12.80 10.57
CA VAL A 271 -9.81 12.95 9.33
C VAL A 271 -11.18 13.50 9.66
N ASP A 272 -11.47 14.72 9.21
CA ASP A 272 -12.81 15.30 9.26
C ASP A 272 -13.51 15.04 7.93
N LEU A 273 -14.72 14.48 7.96
CA LEU A 273 -15.45 14.00 6.79
C LEU A 273 -16.63 14.91 6.46
N ASP A 274 -16.75 15.34 5.20
CA ASP A 274 -17.97 15.93 4.65
C ASP A 274 -18.51 15.06 3.49
N PRO A 275 -19.40 14.08 3.80
CA PRO A 275 -19.96 13.21 2.78
C PRO A 275 -20.84 13.96 1.75
N LYS A 276 -21.39 15.15 2.10
CA LYS A 276 -22.21 15.95 1.18
C LYS A 276 -21.36 16.63 0.13
N ALA A 277 -20.25 17.23 0.55
CA ALA A 277 -19.25 17.80 -0.34
C ALA A 277 -18.37 16.73 -0.99
N ARG A 278 -18.39 15.50 -0.48
CA ARG A 278 -17.51 14.40 -0.87
C ARG A 278 -16.03 14.70 -0.63
N THR A 279 -15.74 15.42 0.45
CA THR A 279 -14.40 15.85 0.85
C THR A 279 -14.03 15.32 2.23
N ALA A 280 -12.75 15.29 2.49
CA ALA A 280 -12.21 15.08 3.82
C ALA A 280 -11.02 16.02 4.06
N ASP A 281 -10.88 16.52 5.30
CA ASP A 281 -9.66 17.16 5.78
C ASP A 281 -8.86 16.12 6.55
N LEU A 282 -7.66 15.77 6.05
CA LEU A 282 -6.72 14.89 6.71
C LEU A 282 -5.59 15.72 7.30
N THR A 283 -5.57 15.83 8.62
CA THR A 283 -4.57 16.60 9.35
C THR A 283 -3.59 15.66 10.06
N VAL A 284 -2.29 15.89 9.85
CA VAL A 284 -1.22 15.19 10.58
C VAL A 284 -0.48 16.18 11.47
N ARG A 285 -0.38 15.87 12.76
CA ARG A 285 0.28 16.73 13.76
C ARG A 285 1.76 16.42 13.88
N ALA A 286 2.56 17.48 14.00
CA ALA A 286 3.98 17.38 14.31
C ALA A 286 4.23 16.69 15.66
N PRO A 287 5.45 16.18 15.92
CA PRO A 287 5.79 15.56 17.19
C PRO A 287 5.78 16.54 18.35
N ASP A 288 5.29 16.10 19.51
CA ASP A 288 5.42 16.83 20.77
C ASP A 288 6.89 16.87 21.23
N SER A 289 7.59 15.74 21.06
CA SER A 289 9.00 15.56 21.38
C SER A 289 9.70 14.68 20.35
N ILE A 290 11.00 14.82 20.23
CA ILE A 290 11.83 14.04 19.33
C ILE A 290 12.84 13.26 20.18
N PRO A 291 13.01 11.93 19.95
CA PRO A 291 14.06 11.18 20.64
C PRO A 291 15.45 11.72 20.25
N LYS A 292 16.29 11.97 21.24
CA LYS A 292 17.64 12.53 21.05
C LYS A 292 18.61 11.54 20.44
N ASN A 293 18.33 10.25 20.60
CA ASN A 293 19.15 9.14 20.11
C ASN A 293 18.30 7.85 19.97
N ALA A 294 18.92 6.80 19.45
CA ALA A 294 18.28 5.51 19.27
C ALA A 294 17.77 4.90 20.60
N ALA A 295 18.50 5.05 21.70
CA ALA A 295 18.08 4.50 22.99
C ALA A 295 16.77 5.14 23.50
N GLU A 296 16.61 6.45 23.33
CA GLU A 296 15.33 7.12 23.64
C GLU A 296 14.22 6.68 22.68
N ALA A 297 14.52 6.49 21.38
CA ALA A 297 13.56 5.99 20.41
C ALA A 297 13.10 4.56 20.77
N HIS A 298 14.02 3.69 21.14
CA HIS A 298 13.71 2.35 21.63
C HIS A 298 12.85 2.38 22.91
N ALA A 299 13.17 3.27 23.85
CA ALA A 299 12.41 3.40 25.10
C ALA A 299 10.97 3.90 24.85
N GLN A 300 10.75 4.77 23.86
CA GLN A 300 9.42 5.20 23.44
C GLN A 300 8.67 4.10 22.67
N GLY A 301 9.40 3.20 22.00
CA GLY A 301 8.85 2.09 21.26
C GLY A 301 7.84 2.52 20.20
N ALA A 302 6.70 1.84 20.14
CA ALA A 302 5.62 2.15 19.19
C ALA A 302 4.97 3.52 19.39
N GLU A 303 5.14 4.13 20.57
CA GLU A 303 4.62 5.47 20.88
C GLU A 303 5.54 6.59 20.37
N ALA A 304 6.76 6.28 19.91
CA ALA A 304 7.59 7.24 19.20
C ALA A 304 6.81 7.81 18.01
N TRP A 305 6.78 9.14 17.92
CA TRP A 305 5.96 9.85 16.92
C TRP A 305 6.11 9.29 15.50
N GLY A 306 7.33 9.01 15.09
CA GLY A 306 7.60 8.51 13.73
C GLY A 306 6.89 7.19 13.43
N ILE A 307 6.77 6.30 14.41
CA ILE A 307 6.07 5.02 14.27
C ILE A 307 4.57 5.22 14.46
N ARG A 308 4.17 5.92 15.52
CA ARG A 308 2.76 6.11 15.86
C ARG A 308 2.01 6.88 14.78
N ALA A 309 2.52 8.03 14.34
CA ALA A 309 1.89 8.86 13.32
C ALA A 309 1.81 8.14 11.96
N ALA A 310 2.84 7.37 11.59
CA ALA A 310 2.80 6.57 10.36
C ALA A 310 1.72 5.49 10.40
N ARG A 311 1.59 4.75 11.51
CA ARG A 311 0.53 3.73 11.69
C ARG A 311 -0.87 4.34 11.68
N GLU A 312 -1.05 5.48 12.34
CA GLU A 312 -2.32 6.21 12.36
C GLU A 312 -2.70 6.70 10.96
N LEU A 313 -1.74 7.23 10.20
CA LEU A 313 -1.95 7.65 8.81
C LEU A 313 -2.30 6.45 7.91
N ASP A 314 -1.64 5.32 8.13
CA ASP A 314 -1.89 4.08 7.38
C ASP A 314 -3.33 3.59 7.59
N ASP A 315 -3.78 3.47 8.84
CA ASP A 315 -5.15 3.06 9.17
C ASP A 315 -6.19 4.08 8.66
N ALA A 316 -5.92 5.38 8.78
CA ALA A 316 -6.79 6.43 8.26
C ALA A 316 -7.01 6.34 6.75
N LEU A 317 -5.94 6.09 5.98
CA LEU A 317 -6.00 5.90 4.52
C LEU A 317 -6.78 4.63 4.14
N LEU A 318 -6.61 3.54 4.89
CA LEU A 318 -7.36 2.31 4.67
C LEU A 318 -8.86 2.52 4.94
N ARG A 319 -9.22 3.21 6.02
CA ARG A 319 -10.62 3.53 6.30
C ARG A 319 -11.23 4.43 5.22
N LEU A 320 -10.51 5.44 4.75
CA LEU A 320 -10.96 6.25 3.61
C LEU A 320 -11.22 5.41 2.36
N ARG A 321 -10.39 4.38 2.08
CA ARG A 321 -10.54 3.51 0.92
C ARG A 321 -11.72 2.56 1.02
N PHE A 322 -11.95 1.96 2.18
CA PHE A 322 -12.90 0.86 2.36
C PHE A 322 -14.24 1.29 2.97
N GLU A 323 -14.24 2.31 3.84
CA GLU A 323 -15.45 2.74 4.56
C GLU A 323 -16.05 4.03 3.98
N HIS A 324 -15.25 4.85 3.27
CA HIS A 324 -15.67 6.16 2.77
C HIS A 324 -15.47 6.28 1.25
N GLU A 325 -16.02 5.32 0.50
CA GLU A 325 -15.86 5.21 -0.95
C GLU A 325 -16.29 6.47 -1.73
N GLN A 326 -17.23 7.25 -1.20
CA GLN A 326 -17.74 8.47 -1.85
C GLN A 326 -16.87 9.71 -1.63
N ILE A 327 -15.95 9.70 -0.69
CA ILE A 327 -14.99 10.79 -0.53
C ILE A 327 -14.07 10.79 -1.75
N GLY A 328 -14.11 11.87 -2.51
CA GLY A 328 -13.35 12.02 -3.76
C GLY A 328 -12.11 12.91 -3.63
N ILE A 329 -12.13 13.85 -2.67
CA ILE A 329 -11.05 14.81 -2.44
C ILE A 329 -10.64 14.76 -0.97
N VAL A 330 -9.33 14.80 -0.75
CA VAL A 330 -8.74 14.88 0.58
C VAL A 330 -7.83 16.11 0.63
N LEU A 331 -8.14 17.03 1.51
CA LEU A 331 -7.29 18.17 1.84
C LEU A 331 -6.25 17.71 2.85
N LEU A 332 -4.98 17.74 2.46
CA LEU A 332 -3.85 17.39 3.31
C LEU A 332 -3.43 18.64 4.10
N ARG A 333 -3.51 18.54 5.41
CA ARG A 333 -3.12 19.60 6.34
C ARG A 333 -2.10 19.07 7.34
N THR A 334 -1.33 19.97 7.90
CA THR A 334 -0.41 19.67 9.00
C THR A 334 -0.53 20.73 10.08
N GLU A 335 -0.33 20.36 11.34
CA GLU A 335 -0.39 21.28 12.46
C GLU A 335 0.77 21.03 13.43
N GLY A 336 1.31 22.10 14.03
CA GLY A 336 2.31 22.02 15.08
C GLY A 336 3.64 22.68 14.74
N ASP A 337 4.70 22.23 15.41
CA ASP A 337 6.03 22.82 15.31
C ASP A 337 6.79 22.29 14.09
N ARG A 338 7.06 23.16 13.13
CA ARG A 338 7.78 22.89 11.90
C ARG A 338 9.21 22.41 12.15
N ASP A 339 9.90 23.00 13.12
CA ASP A 339 11.29 22.64 13.39
C ASP A 339 11.39 21.27 14.07
N LYS A 340 10.42 20.91 14.91
CA LYS A 340 10.31 19.54 15.43
C LYS A 340 10.01 18.53 14.33
N ALA A 341 9.10 18.83 13.41
CA ALA A 341 8.81 17.95 12.28
C ALA A 341 10.05 17.75 11.39
N TYR A 342 10.80 18.82 11.12
CA TYR A 342 12.08 18.76 10.40
C TYR A 342 13.10 17.89 11.12
N ALA A 343 13.31 18.14 12.40
CA ALA A 343 14.29 17.41 13.21
C ALA A 343 13.92 15.92 13.36
N ALA A 344 12.63 15.57 13.42
CA ALA A 344 12.17 14.19 13.38
C ALA A 344 12.56 13.50 12.06
N GLY A 345 12.46 14.21 10.94
CA GLY A 345 12.91 13.72 9.64
C GLY A 345 14.41 13.47 9.57
N GLU A 346 15.21 14.41 10.10
CA GLU A 346 16.67 14.23 10.13
C GLU A 346 17.09 13.07 11.07
N ALA A 347 16.38 12.87 12.21
CA ALA A 347 16.61 11.73 13.11
C ALA A 347 16.35 10.38 12.40
N MET A 348 15.32 10.30 11.56
CA MET A 348 15.03 9.09 10.77
C MET A 348 16.13 8.72 9.78
N MET A 349 17.07 9.62 9.48
CA MET A 349 18.25 9.32 8.66
C MET A 349 19.34 8.57 9.43
N GLY A 350 19.19 8.37 10.73
CA GLY A 350 20.09 7.57 11.56
C GLY A 350 20.24 6.13 11.04
N LEU A 351 21.38 5.53 11.36
CA LEU A 351 21.75 4.18 10.90
C LEU A 351 21.13 3.08 11.75
N ASP A 352 20.73 3.39 12.98
CA ASP A 352 20.12 2.45 13.90
C ASP A 352 18.86 1.78 13.30
N TRP A 353 18.64 0.54 13.68
CA TRP A 353 17.53 -0.29 13.23
C TRP A 353 16.18 0.42 13.35
N ILE A 354 15.87 1.05 14.50
CA ILE A 354 14.55 1.66 14.73
C ILE A 354 14.27 2.81 13.76
N PHE A 355 15.28 3.63 13.45
CA PHE A 355 15.16 4.72 12.48
C PHE A 355 15.01 4.19 11.05
N ARG A 356 15.74 3.12 10.70
CA ARG A 356 15.59 2.46 9.40
C ARG A 356 14.18 1.91 9.22
N GLU A 357 13.66 1.13 10.18
CA GLU A 357 12.32 0.55 10.07
C GLU A 357 11.23 1.63 10.10
N THR A 358 11.39 2.69 10.89
CA THR A 358 10.49 3.84 10.88
C THR A 358 10.46 4.52 9.51
N ARG A 359 11.63 4.76 8.90
CA ARG A 359 11.74 5.33 7.55
C ARG A 359 11.07 4.45 6.50
N LEU A 360 11.29 3.13 6.55
CA LEU A 360 10.65 2.17 5.65
C LEU A 360 9.13 2.12 5.84
N LEU A 361 8.65 2.25 7.07
CA LEU A 361 7.22 2.36 7.37
C LEU A 361 6.63 3.62 6.72
N TRP A 362 7.23 4.81 6.90
CA TRP A 362 6.79 6.03 6.22
C TRP A 362 6.79 5.87 4.71
N GLY A 363 7.82 5.22 4.14
CA GLY A 363 7.87 4.93 2.71
C GLY A 363 6.68 4.11 2.23
N ARG A 364 6.26 3.08 2.97
CA ARG A 364 5.08 2.26 2.65
C ARG A 364 3.78 3.06 2.73
N VAL A 365 3.61 3.82 3.81
CA VAL A 365 2.41 4.64 4.03
C VAL A 365 2.26 5.71 2.95
N LEU A 366 3.35 6.38 2.59
CA LEU A 366 3.34 7.38 1.51
C LEU A 366 3.05 6.75 0.14
N ARG A 367 3.53 5.53 -0.14
CA ARG A 367 3.17 4.80 -1.37
C ARG A 367 1.69 4.41 -1.38
N ARG A 368 1.06 4.22 -0.21
CA ARG A 368 -0.39 4.00 -0.12
C ARG A 368 -1.18 5.22 -0.62
N LEU A 369 -0.70 6.45 -0.41
CA LEU A 369 -1.29 7.65 -1.06
C LEU A 369 -1.32 7.51 -2.57
N ASP A 370 -0.22 7.05 -3.18
CA ASP A 370 -0.09 6.95 -4.64
C ASP A 370 -1.14 6.01 -5.26
N VAL A 371 -1.57 4.96 -4.53
CA VAL A 371 -2.59 3.99 -4.97
C VAL A 371 -3.99 4.22 -4.37
N THR A 372 -4.16 5.23 -3.55
CA THR A 372 -5.46 5.65 -3.05
C THR A 372 -6.13 6.55 -4.08
N ALA A 373 -7.22 6.07 -4.70
CA ALA A 373 -7.92 6.80 -5.75
C ALA A 373 -8.74 7.96 -5.19
N ARG A 374 -8.05 8.95 -4.64
CA ARG A 374 -8.58 10.24 -4.16
C ARG A 374 -7.72 11.36 -4.73
N SER A 375 -8.32 12.51 -5.02
CA SER A 375 -7.55 13.72 -5.29
C SER A 375 -7.00 14.26 -3.98
N PHE A 376 -5.71 14.53 -3.92
CA PHE A 376 -5.05 15.09 -2.75
C PHE A 376 -4.62 16.53 -3.01
N PHE A 377 -5.12 17.48 -2.21
CA PHE A 377 -4.72 18.87 -2.25
C PHE A 377 -4.02 19.25 -0.96
N ALA A 378 -2.76 19.67 -1.03
CA ALA A 378 -2.06 20.21 0.14
C ALA A 378 -2.48 21.65 0.38
N VAL A 379 -2.86 21.96 1.61
CA VAL A 379 -3.26 23.30 2.06
C VAL A 379 -2.19 23.81 3.02
N VAL A 380 -1.47 24.83 2.60
CA VAL A 380 -0.37 25.43 3.35
C VAL A 380 -0.79 26.80 3.85
N ASP A 381 -1.08 26.88 5.13
CA ASP A 381 -1.55 28.03 5.86
C ASP A 381 -0.68 28.35 7.08
N GLU A 382 -1.08 29.29 7.92
CA GLU A 382 -0.34 29.73 9.11
C GLU A 382 -0.13 28.62 10.15
N LYS A 383 -1.00 27.60 10.20
CA LYS A 383 -0.89 26.46 11.14
C LYS A 383 0.02 25.37 10.64
N SER A 384 0.34 25.43 9.35
CA SER A 384 1.01 24.35 8.62
C SER A 384 2.45 24.14 9.06
N CYS A 385 2.83 22.87 9.21
CA CYS A 385 4.20 22.45 9.54
C CYS A 385 4.71 21.37 8.56
N PHE A 386 4.50 21.58 7.23
CA PHE A 386 5.04 20.68 6.20
C PHE A 386 6.57 20.68 6.22
N ALA A 387 7.15 19.82 7.06
CA ALA A 387 8.59 19.67 7.21
C ALA A 387 8.96 18.21 7.47
N GLY A 388 10.19 17.81 7.17
CA GLY A 388 10.64 16.43 7.33
C GLY A 388 9.69 15.43 6.62
N PRO A 389 9.22 14.37 7.28
CA PRO A 389 8.30 13.41 6.65
C PRO A 389 6.93 14.01 6.31
N LEU A 390 6.48 15.08 7.00
CA LEU A 390 5.23 15.76 6.69
C LEU A 390 5.32 16.57 5.38
N PHE A 391 6.51 17.01 4.99
CA PHE A 391 6.72 17.63 3.68
C PHE A 391 6.42 16.67 2.53
N GLU A 392 6.62 15.37 2.73
CA GLU A 392 6.32 14.37 1.70
C GLU A 392 4.82 14.28 1.38
N LEU A 393 3.93 14.67 2.31
CA LEU A 393 2.49 14.78 2.04
C LEU A 393 2.20 15.90 1.03
N LEU A 394 2.86 17.05 1.17
CA LEU A 394 2.78 18.13 0.18
C LEU A 394 3.34 17.68 -1.17
N ALA A 395 4.49 17.03 -1.16
CA ALA A 395 5.15 16.56 -2.37
C ALA A 395 4.35 15.45 -3.09
N ALA A 396 3.53 14.67 -2.35
CA ALA A 396 2.64 13.65 -2.88
C ALA A 396 1.29 14.21 -3.37
N ALA A 397 0.92 15.44 -2.99
CA ALA A 397 -0.33 16.04 -3.37
C ALA A 397 -0.41 16.31 -4.88
N ASP A 398 -1.62 16.18 -5.44
CA ASP A 398 -1.89 16.48 -6.85
C ASP A 398 -1.83 18.00 -7.11
N ARG A 399 -2.16 18.81 -6.08
CA ARG A 399 -2.05 20.28 -6.09
C ARG A 399 -1.66 20.80 -4.71
N SER A 400 -1.04 21.97 -4.67
CA SER A 400 -0.69 22.68 -3.43
C SER A 400 -1.18 24.11 -3.48
N TYR A 401 -1.99 24.49 -2.50
CA TYR A 401 -2.54 25.83 -2.27
C TYR A 401 -1.78 26.47 -1.13
N VAL A 402 -1.18 27.61 -1.35
CA VAL A 402 -0.28 28.27 -0.41
C VAL A 402 -0.80 29.68 -0.12
N LEU A 403 -1.02 29.98 1.15
CA LEU A 403 -1.38 31.29 1.63
C LEU A 403 -0.14 32.20 1.65
N ASP A 404 -0.20 33.35 0.96
CA ASP A 404 0.91 34.30 0.87
C ASP A 404 0.86 35.33 2.03
N VAL A 405 1.28 34.86 3.21
CA VAL A 405 1.43 35.71 4.39
C VAL A 405 2.74 35.41 5.12
N GLU A 406 3.21 36.37 5.92
CA GLU A 406 4.42 36.19 6.73
C GLU A 406 4.28 35.00 7.69
N GLY A 407 5.32 34.17 7.79
CA GLY A 407 5.36 32.98 8.67
C GLY A 407 4.91 31.68 8.00
N VAL A 408 4.16 31.74 6.91
CA VAL A 408 3.83 30.56 6.11
C VAL A 408 5.07 30.06 5.38
N ALA A 409 5.49 28.83 5.71
CA ALA A 409 6.68 28.24 5.12
C ALA A 409 6.66 26.71 5.25
N VAL A 410 7.46 26.05 4.40
CA VAL A 410 7.72 24.61 4.44
C VAL A 410 9.21 24.34 4.65
N ARG A 411 9.55 23.11 5.08
CA ARG A 411 10.96 22.76 5.29
C ARG A 411 11.25 21.31 4.87
N PRO A 412 11.55 21.05 3.58
CA PRO A 412 12.05 19.75 3.15
C PRO A 412 13.41 19.44 3.80
N GLY A 413 13.65 18.17 4.08
CA GLY A 413 14.88 17.71 4.71
C GLY A 413 15.62 16.68 3.88
N THR A 414 16.57 15.99 4.51
CA THR A 414 17.36 14.93 3.88
C THR A 414 16.48 13.78 3.36
N LEU A 415 15.38 13.48 4.02
CA LEU A 415 14.40 12.47 3.57
C LEU A 415 13.90 12.71 2.15
N SER A 416 13.64 13.98 1.80
CA SER A 416 13.09 14.37 0.49
C SER A 416 14.06 14.18 -0.68
N GLY A 417 15.34 13.91 -0.38
CA GLY A 417 16.36 13.59 -1.37
C GLY A 417 16.32 12.17 -1.95
N GLY A 418 15.29 11.37 -1.60
CA GLY A 418 15.12 10.00 -2.13
C GLY A 418 15.09 8.89 -1.09
N ALA A 419 15.12 9.23 0.20
CA ALA A 419 15.05 8.23 1.27
C ALA A 419 13.65 7.60 1.42
N LEU A 420 12.61 8.24 0.86
CA LEU A 420 11.22 7.79 0.83
C LEU A 420 10.74 7.66 -0.63
N PRO A 421 11.27 6.68 -1.40
CA PRO A 421 11.00 6.60 -2.83
C PRO A 421 9.54 6.22 -3.12
N THR A 422 9.05 6.68 -4.27
CA THR A 422 7.83 6.19 -4.91
C THR A 422 8.02 4.75 -5.43
N PHE A 423 6.97 4.13 -5.95
CA PHE A 423 7.07 2.76 -6.49
C PHE A 423 8.09 2.59 -7.63
N ASN A 424 8.41 3.64 -8.37
CA ASN A 424 9.37 3.61 -9.47
C ASN A 424 10.80 4.03 -9.07
N GLY A 425 11.05 4.21 -7.76
CA GLY A 425 12.37 4.50 -7.21
C GLY A 425 12.78 5.98 -7.20
N LEU A 426 11.96 6.87 -7.76
CA LEU A 426 12.22 8.32 -7.71
C LEU A 426 11.74 8.92 -6.39
N SER A 427 12.36 10.03 -5.94
CA SER A 427 11.76 10.88 -4.92
C SER A 427 10.51 11.58 -5.48
N ARG A 428 9.60 12.03 -4.61
CA ARG A 428 8.42 12.80 -5.04
C ARG A 428 8.80 14.12 -5.69
N LEU A 429 9.87 14.76 -5.23
CA LEU A 429 10.41 15.94 -5.89
C LEU A 429 10.95 15.64 -7.29
N GLN A 430 11.66 14.52 -7.49
CA GLN A 430 12.10 14.09 -8.81
C GLN A 430 10.92 13.78 -9.75
N THR A 431 9.85 13.18 -9.22
CA THR A 431 8.61 12.96 -10.00
C THR A 431 7.94 14.28 -10.37
N ARG A 432 7.91 15.25 -9.44
CA ARG A 432 7.36 16.60 -9.69
C ARG A 432 8.15 17.38 -10.74
N PHE A 433 9.47 17.23 -10.75
CA PHE A 433 10.40 17.98 -11.61
C PHE A 433 11.11 17.09 -12.65
N LEU A 434 10.38 16.20 -13.34
CA LEU A 434 10.98 15.27 -14.31
C LEU A 434 11.84 15.95 -15.39
N ALA A 435 11.47 17.15 -15.82
CA ALA A 435 12.22 17.92 -16.81
C ALA A 435 13.47 18.62 -16.24
N ASP A 436 13.53 18.79 -14.91
CA ASP A 436 14.61 19.52 -14.22
C ASP A 436 14.97 18.82 -12.89
N PRO A 437 15.69 17.69 -12.94
CA PRO A 437 16.11 16.99 -11.73
C PRO A 437 16.95 17.84 -10.76
N LYS A 438 17.68 18.85 -11.27
CA LYS A 438 18.48 19.76 -10.44
C LYS A 438 17.61 20.64 -9.53
N ARG A 439 16.36 20.88 -9.92
CA ARG A 439 15.39 21.61 -9.10
C ARG A 439 15.01 20.82 -7.86
N ALA A 440 14.85 19.52 -7.97
CA ALA A 440 14.62 18.65 -6.80
C ALA A 440 15.75 18.79 -5.76
N ASP A 441 17.01 18.77 -6.22
CA ASP A 441 18.17 18.96 -5.36
C ASP A 441 18.24 20.39 -4.77
N ALA A 442 17.82 21.40 -5.54
CA ALA A 442 17.78 22.80 -5.08
C ALA A 442 16.75 22.99 -3.96
N VAL A 443 15.58 22.35 -4.07
CA VAL A 443 14.54 22.36 -3.02
C VAL A 443 15.08 21.74 -1.73
N VAL A 444 15.72 20.58 -1.80
CA VAL A 444 16.31 19.92 -0.62
C VAL A 444 17.39 20.78 0.03
N ARG A 445 18.27 21.41 -0.78
CA ARG A 445 19.28 22.34 -0.24
C ARG A 445 18.66 23.54 0.46
N ALA A 446 17.68 24.19 -0.18
CA ALA A 446 17.00 25.35 0.42
C ALA A 446 16.38 24.99 1.77
N GLY A 447 15.73 23.84 1.89
CA GLY A 447 15.14 23.37 3.15
C GLY A 447 16.19 23.07 4.24
N LYS A 448 17.39 22.62 3.87
CA LYS A 448 18.51 22.45 4.81
C LYS A 448 19.08 23.78 5.31
N GLU A 449 19.10 24.79 4.45
CA GLU A 449 19.54 26.14 4.80
C GLU A 449 18.54 26.85 5.72
N GLY A 450 17.24 26.57 5.59
CA GLY A 450 16.19 27.12 6.42
C GLY A 450 14.77 26.85 5.92
N PRO A 451 13.75 27.40 6.57
CA PRO A 451 12.39 27.36 6.05
C PRO A 451 12.28 28.10 4.72
N ILE A 452 11.47 27.56 3.82
CA ILE A 452 11.16 28.13 2.51
C ILE A 452 9.80 28.83 2.62
N ASP A 453 9.79 30.16 2.54
CA ASP A 453 8.57 30.98 2.63
C ASP A 453 7.65 30.81 1.39
N ALA A 454 6.45 31.37 1.48
CA ALA A 454 5.41 31.24 0.46
C ALA A 454 5.86 31.75 -0.92
N GLY A 455 6.50 32.91 -1.00
CA GLY A 455 7.01 33.45 -2.25
C GLY A 455 8.10 32.56 -2.85
N ARG A 456 9.03 32.08 -2.03
CA ARG A 456 10.09 31.17 -2.47
C ARG A 456 9.55 29.79 -2.87
N MET A 457 8.47 29.32 -2.23
CA MET A 457 7.76 28.10 -2.67
C MET A 457 7.26 28.23 -4.11
N ALA A 458 6.67 29.37 -4.45
CA ALA A 458 6.20 29.62 -5.83
C ALA A 458 7.36 29.62 -6.83
N GLU A 459 8.46 30.31 -6.53
CA GLU A 459 9.66 30.34 -7.38
C GLU A 459 10.27 28.95 -7.60
N LEU A 460 10.30 28.13 -6.55
CA LEU A 460 10.82 26.77 -6.61
C LEU A 460 9.82 25.77 -7.24
N GLY A 461 8.58 26.18 -7.51
CA GLY A 461 7.55 25.31 -8.09
C GLY A 461 6.90 24.37 -7.09
N LEU A 462 6.90 24.73 -5.81
CA LEU A 462 6.22 23.97 -4.74
C LEU A 462 4.75 24.40 -4.55
N ALA A 463 4.37 25.61 -4.97
CA ALA A 463 3.00 26.07 -4.99
C ALA A 463 2.36 25.82 -6.37
N THR A 464 1.17 25.25 -6.41
CA THR A 464 0.31 25.25 -7.61
C THR A 464 -0.44 26.57 -7.70
N VAL A 465 -0.95 27.04 -6.56
CA VAL A 465 -1.62 28.33 -6.39
C VAL A 465 -0.98 29.02 -5.18
N LEU A 466 -0.59 30.28 -5.36
CA LEU A 466 -0.19 31.19 -4.31
C LEU A 466 -1.23 32.31 -4.28
N ALA A 467 -1.91 32.50 -3.17
CA ALA A 467 -2.97 33.50 -3.02
C ALA A 467 -2.84 34.25 -1.68
N ASP A 468 -3.23 35.51 -1.69
CA ASP A 468 -3.28 36.32 -0.46
C ASP A 468 -4.48 35.94 0.43
N GLU A 469 -4.59 36.60 1.58
CA GLU A 469 -5.66 36.35 2.57
C GLU A 469 -7.07 36.58 2.01
N ILE A 470 -7.22 37.41 0.98
CA ILE A 470 -8.53 37.74 0.41
C ILE A 470 -9.01 36.60 -0.49
N ASP A 471 -8.11 36.09 -1.33
CA ASP A 471 -8.45 35.16 -2.40
C ASP A 471 -8.26 33.70 -2.04
N PHE A 472 -7.46 33.38 -1.01
CA PHE A 472 -7.03 32.01 -0.68
C PHE A 472 -8.18 31.03 -0.46
N GLU A 473 -9.12 31.37 0.41
CA GLU A 473 -10.25 30.49 0.73
C GLU A 473 -11.20 30.30 -0.47
N GLU A 474 -11.39 31.34 -1.28
CA GLU A 474 -12.23 31.28 -2.47
C GLU A 474 -11.59 30.43 -3.57
N GLU A 475 -10.29 30.60 -3.85
CA GLU A 475 -9.53 29.79 -4.80
C GLU A 475 -9.55 28.30 -4.42
N LEU A 476 -9.34 28.00 -3.15
CA LEU A 476 -9.40 26.62 -2.66
C LEU A 476 -10.81 26.04 -2.79
N ARG A 477 -11.85 26.80 -2.39
CA ARG A 477 -13.25 26.38 -2.45
C ARG A 477 -13.67 26.06 -3.90
N VAL A 478 -13.38 26.96 -4.83
CA VAL A 478 -13.70 26.79 -6.25
C VAL A 478 -13.01 25.55 -6.82
N ALA A 479 -11.73 25.39 -6.54
CA ALA A 479 -10.96 24.23 -7.02
C ALA A 479 -11.49 22.90 -6.47
N VAL A 480 -11.92 22.86 -5.21
CA VAL A 480 -12.52 21.68 -4.58
C VAL A 480 -13.88 21.36 -5.21
N GLU A 481 -14.76 22.36 -5.37
CA GLU A 481 -16.08 22.19 -5.99
C GLU A 481 -15.97 21.71 -7.44
N GLU A 482 -15.08 22.30 -8.24
CA GLU A 482 -14.81 21.87 -9.61
C GLU A 482 -14.32 20.41 -9.64
N ARG A 483 -13.30 20.07 -8.84
CA ARG A 483 -12.75 18.71 -8.80
C ARG A 483 -13.79 17.69 -8.34
N ALA A 484 -14.62 18.03 -7.35
CA ALA A 484 -15.69 17.17 -6.86
C ALA A 484 -16.83 16.96 -7.87
N SER A 485 -16.95 17.80 -8.90
CA SER A 485 -17.96 17.68 -9.95
C SER A 485 -17.56 16.74 -11.11
N LEU A 486 -16.28 16.34 -11.18
CA LEU A 486 -15.74 15.54 -12.27
C LEU A 486 -15.98 14.04 -12.06
N SER A 487 -16.03 13.28 -13.16
CA SER A 487 -16.20 11.82 -13.10
C SER A 487 -15.14 11.14 -12.24
N PRO A 488 -15.52 10.38 -11.20
CA PRO A 488 -14.57 9.69 -10.33
C PRO A 488 -13.73 8.65 -11.07
N ASP A 489 -14.30 7.98 -12.09
CA ASP A 489 -13.58 6.99 -12.90
C ASP A 489 -12.49 7.65 -13.75
N ALA A 490 -12.81 8.79 -14.41
CA ALA A 490 -11.84 9.53 -15.20
C ALA A 490 -10.72 10.12 -14.35
N LEU A 491 -11.06 10.68 -13.18
CA LEU A 491 -10.05 11.18 -12.22
C LEU A 491 -9.13 10.07 -11.73
N THR A 492 -9.66 8.90 -11.40
CA THR A 492 -8.86 7.74 -10.97
C THR A 492 -7.81 7.35 -12.02
N GLY A 493 -8.21 7.24 -13.29
CA GLY A 493 -7.29 6.91 -14.38
C GLY A 493 -6.25 8.02 -14.65
N MET A 494 -6.67 9.29 -14.60
CA MET A 494 -5.79 10.45 -14.78
C MET A 494 -4.74 10.53 -13.66
N GLU A 495 -5.17 10.49 -12.41
CA GLU A 495 -4.30 10.57 -11.23
C GLU A 495 -3.30 9.42 -11.18
N ALA A 496 -3.74 8.18 -11.46
CA ALA A 496 -2.85 7.03 -11.56
C ALA A 496 -1.80 7.22 -12.67
N SER A 497 -2.17 7.79 -13.81
CA SER A 497 -1.23 8.06 -14.91
C SER A 497 -0.15 9.07 -14.51
N TYR A 498 -0.49 10.11 -13.74
CA TYR A 498 0.45 11.13 -13.31
C TYR A 498 1.32 10.72 -12.13
N ARG A 499 0.75 10.05 -11.12
CA ARG A 499 1.49 9.58 -9.93
C ARG A 499 2.55 8.54 -10.26
N PHE A 500 2.35 7.78 -11.35
CA PHE A 500 3.33 6.80 -11.84
C PHE A 500 4.17 7.33 -13.02
N ALA A 501 4.34 8.64 -13.13
CA ALA A 501 5.28 9.23 -14.07
C ALA A 501 6.74 8.83 -13.71
N GLY A 502 7.64 8.70 -14.68
CA GLY A 502 9.06 8.37 -14.43
C GLY A 502 9.62 7.30 -15.37
N PRO A 503 10.51 6.41 -14.91
CA PRO A 503 11.49 5.71 -15.75
C PRO A 503 11.00 4.61 -16.71
N GLU A 504 9.73 4.32 -16.84
CA GLU A 504 9.24 3.45 -17.93
C GLU A 504 9.33 4.15 -19.29
N THR A 505 9.32 3.39 -20.41
CA THR A 505 9.23 3.99 -21.73
C THR A 505 7.86 4.62 -21.97
N LEU A 506 7.81 5.68 -22.81
CA LEU A 506 6.54 6.32 -23.16
C LEU A 506 5.54 5.32 -23.78
N ALA A 507 6.03 4.42 -24.64
CA ALA A 507 5.20 3.41 -25.30
C ALA A 507 4.60 2.41 -24.28
N THR A 508 5.38 1.90 -23.33
CA THR A 508 4.86 0.97 -22.31
C THR A 508 3.85 1.63 -21.40
N LYS A 509 4.01 2.90 -21.05
CA LYS A 509 3.02 3.67 -20.28
C LYS A 509 1.72 3.88 -21.05
N ILE A 510 1.80 4.23 -22.34
CA ILE A 510 0.61 4.43 -23.17
C ILE A 510 -0.17 3.11 -23.31
N PHE A 511 0.49 2.05 -23.77
CA PHE A 511 -0.21 0.80 -24.08
C PHE A 511 -0.45 -0.09 -22.84
N GLY A 512 0.44 -0.13 -21.90
CA GLY A 512 0.32 -0.95 -20.69
C GLY A 512 -0.51 -0.31 -19.57
N ARG A 513 -0.66 1.03 -19.56
CA ARG A 513 -1.37 1.74 -18.49
C ARG A 513 -2.52 2.62 -18.99
N LEU A 514 -2.22 3.65 -19.80
CA LEU A 514 -3.26 4.58 -20.26
C LEU A 514 -4.36 3.88 -21.05
N SER A 515 -4.00 3.00 -22.01
CA SER A 515 -4.96 2.25 -22.78
C SER A 515 -5.79 1.28 -21.91
N ALA A 516 -5.18 0.68 -20.88
CA ALA A 516 -5.89 -0.18 -19.93
C ALA A 516 -6.92 0.61 -19.11
N TRP A 517 -6.55 1.81 -18.59
CA TRP A 517 -7.48 2.70 -17.91
C TRP A 517 -8.60 3.17 -18.82
N GLN A 518 -8.28 3.58 -20.05
CA GLN A 518 -9.29 4.03 -21.03
C GLN A 518 -10.24 2.90 -21.42
N ASN A 519 -9.74 1.69 -21.60
CA ASN A 519 -10.57 0.50 -21.87
C ASN A 519 -11.56 0.24 -20.73
N TRP A 520 -11.11 0.34 -19.47
CA TRP A 520 -11.98 0.21 -18.29
C TRP A 520 -12.99 1.37 -18.20
N ILE A 521 -12.57 2.64 -18.44
CA ILE A 521 -13.45 3.80 -18.36
C ILE A 521 -14.58 3.72 -19.37
N PHE A 522 -14.32 3.25 -20.61
CA PHE A 522 -15.32 3.15 -21.66
C PHE A 522 -16.48 2.18 -21.36
N ILE A 523 -16.32 1.24 -20.45
CA ILE A 523 -17.40 0.34 -20.03
C ILE A 523 -18.09 0.79 -18.73
N ARG A 524 -17.64 1.89 -18.11
CA ARG A 524 -18.19 2.38 -16.86
C ARG A 524 -19.49 3.17 -17.07
N PRO A 525 -20.49 3.00 -16.18
CA PRO A 525 -21.76 3.75 -16.27
C PRO A 525 -21.56 5.28 -16.28
N ASN A 526 -20.55 5.80 -15.57
CA ASN A 526 -20.22 7.21 -15.56
C ASN A 526 -19.84 7.78 -16.95
N ALA A 527 -19.31 6.94 -17.84
CA ALA A 527 -18.99 7.33 -19.21
C ALA A 527 -20.15 7.04 -20.18
N THR A 528 -20.64 5.78 -20.20
CA THR A 528 -21.50 5.24 -21.26
C THR A 528 -22.88 4.75 -20.79
N GLY A 529 -23.19 4.85 -19.50
CA GLY A 529 -24.52 4.56 -18.97
C GLY A 529 -25.58 5.53 -19.50
N GLU A 530 -26.85 5.32 -19.20
CA GLU A 530 -27.97 6.14 -19.66
C GLU A 530 -27.78 7.64 -19.34
N THR A 531 -27.25 7.93 -18.13
CA THR A 531 -26.92 9.29 -17.67
C THR A 531 -25.43 9.59 -17.71
N GLY A 532 -24.63 8.75 -18.38
CA GLY A 532 -23.18 8.90 -18.49
C GLY A 532 -22.78 10.08 -19.38
N ALA A 533 -21.60 10.60 -19.17
CA ALA A 533 -21.13 11.83 -19.80
C ALA A 533 -21.14 11.77 -21.36
N LEU A 534 -20.71 10.64 -21.95
CA LEU A 534 -20.75 10.47 -23.41
C LEU A 534 -22.18 10.36 -23.96
N THR A 535 -23.09 9.78 -23.21
CA THR A 535 -24.48 9.59 -23.62
C THR A 535 -25.29 10.90 -23.60
N VAL A 536 -25.01 11.78 -22.64
CA VAL A 536 -25.72 13.07 -22.52
C VAL A 536 -24.98 14.25 -23.19
N TYR A 537 -23.79 14.01 -23.75
CA TYR A 537 -23.01 15.05 -24.41
C TYR A 537 -23.81 15.76 -25.52
N GLY A 538 -23.85 17.09 -25.48
CA GLY A 538 -24.63 17.90 -26.43
C GLY A 538 -26.13 17.92 -26.16
N LYS A 539 -26.63 17.33 -25.07
CA LYS A 539 -28.02 17.42 -24.61
C LYS A 539 -28.16 18.41 -23.48
N PRO A 540 -29.41 18.90 -23.15
CA PRO A 540 -29.64 19.79 -22.02
C PRO A 540 -29.31 19.17 -20.65
N ASP A 541 -29.38 17.84 -20.56
CA ASP A 541 -29.17 17.09 -19.31
C ASP A 541 -27.68 17.10 -18.91
N ARG A 542 -27.45 17.18 -17.60
CA ARG A 542 -26.10 17.01 -17.04
C ARG A 542 -25.86 15.53 -16.71
N PRO A 543 -24.61 15.03 -16.84
CA PRO A 543 -24.28 13.67 -16.44
C PRO A 543 -24.51 13.48 -14.94
N LYS A 544 -24.95 12.25 -14.57
CA LYS A 544 -25.06 11.82 -13.18
C LYS A 544 -24.07 10.70 -12.95
N PHE A 545 -23.25 10.84 -11.91
CA PHE A 545 -22.17 9.91 -11.61
C PHE A 545 -22.45 9.06 -10.37
N ASP A 546 -22.01 7.81 -10.40
CA ASP A 546 -21.74 7.03 -9.19
C ASP A 546 -20.42 7.57 -8.61
N TRP A 547 -20.50 8.19 -7.45
CA TRP A 547 -19.38 8.90 -6.83
C TRP A 547 -18.38 8.00 -6.11
N ARG A 548 -18.63 6.69 -6.05
CA ARG A 548 -17.71 5.75 -5.37
C ARG A 548 -16.38 5.67 -6.11
N ARG A 549 -15.30 5.78 -5.34
CA ARG A 549 -13.91 5.71 -5.83
C ARG A 549 -13.33 4.32 -5.52
N THR A 550 -12.40 3.88 -6.37
CA THR A 550 -11.76 2.55 -6.22
C THR A 550 -10.41 2.61 -5.52
#